data_bbf0e8edd449cebeb09cdd8b0197180d
#
_entry.id   bbf0e8edd449cebeb09cdd8b0197180d
#
_cell.length_a   1.000
_cell.length_b   1.000
_cell.length_c   1.000
_cell.angle_alpha   90.00
_cell.angle_beta   90.00
_cell.angle_gamma   90.00
#
_symmetry.space_group_name_H-M   'P 1'
#
loop_
_entity.id
_entity.type
_entity.pdbx_description
1 polymer ?
#
loop_
_entity_poly.entity_id
_entity_poly.type
_entity_poly.pdbx_seq_one_letter_code
_entity_poly.pdbx_strand_id
1 'polypeptide(L)'
;MDKTDKQIIDVLNSWKGTKWIHGQSLKGVGTDCVQFVISAAKELEWLPSDYQSIKYNKDWALHNEISVLEQEIAKFAIKVSSPFQVGDVLLFIYGKCASHAGFYIGNNMMIHAYQRGGIVRSSVRHYMNRFHSAWRVKENG
;
A
#
# COMPACT_ATOMS: atom_id res chain seq x y z
N MET A 1 -13.43 14.30 -7.45
CA MET A 1 -13.48 15.01 -6.16
C MET A 1 -12.46 14.41 -5.21
N ASP A 2 -11.69 15.26 -4.56
CA ASP A 2 -10.65 14.80 -3.65
C ASP A 2 -11.28 14.23 -2.38
N LYS A 3 -10.69 13.15 -1.88
CA LYS A 3 -11.09 12.57 -0.61
C LYS A 3 -10.49 13.39 0.54
N THR A 4 -11.27 13.58 1.60
CA THR A 4 -10.73 14.17 2.83
C THR A 4 -9.83 13.15 3.55
N ASP A 5 -8.96 13.63 4.43
CA ASP A 5 -8.13 12.76 5.25
C ASP A 5 -8.97 11.74 6.01
N LYS A 6 -10.12 12.19 6.58
CA LYS A 6 -11.01 11.31 7.31
C LYS A 6 -11.57 10.20 6.41
N GLN A 7 -11.99 10.54 5.19
CA GLN A 7 -12.51 9.55 4.24
C GLN A 7 -11.45 8.51 3.90
N ILE A 8 -10.22 8.95 3.66
CA ILE A 8 -9.11 8.05 3.37
C ILE A 8 -8.85 7.12 4.57
N ILE A 9 -8.72 7.69 5.75
CA ILE A 9 -8.44 6.92 6.97
C ILE A 9 -9.56 5.92 7.25
N ASP A 10 -10.83 6.32 7.07
CA ASP A 10 -11.97 5.43 7.32
C ASP A 10 -11.93 4.21 6.39
N VAL A 11 -11.63 4.40 5.11
CA VAL A 11 -11.50 3.27 4.17
C VAL A 11 -10.37 2.35 4.60
N LEU A 12 -9.20 2.91 4.91
CA LEU A 12 -8.04 2.11 5.31
C LEU A 12 -8.30 1.35 6.62
N ASN A 13 -8.92 2.01 7.59
CA ASN A 13 -9.27 1.37 8.87
C ASN A 13 -10.27 0.23 8.70
N SER A 14 -11.13 0.28 7.68
CA SER A 14 -12.10 -0.79 7.44
C SER A 14 -11.45 -2.12 7.09
N TRP A 15 -10.16 -2.11 6.69
CA TRP A 15 -9.40 -3.31 6.38
C TRP A 15 -8.69 -3.92 7.59
N LYS A 16 -8.65 -3.22 8.72
CA LYS A 16 -7.93 -3.71 9.91
C LYS A 16 -8.46 -5.07 10.34
N GLY A 17 -7.54 -5.97 10.68
CA GLY A 17 -7.87 -7.34 11.05
C GLY A 17 -7.95 -8.32 9.89
N THR A 18 -7.91 -7.83 8.64
CA THR A 18 -7.83 -8.71 7.47
C THR A 18 -6.49 -9.44 7.50
N LYS A 19 -6.52 -10.77 7.34
CA LYS A 19 -5.31 -11.61 7.40
C LYS A 19 -4.44 -11.42 6.16
N TRP A 20 -3.15 -11.66 6.30
CA TRP A 20 -2.24 -11.68 5.17
C TRP A 20 -2.38 -13.01 4.43
N ILE A 21 -2.80 -12.98 3.16
CA ILE A 21 -2.93 -14.14 2.30
C ILE A 21 -2.49 -13.75 0.89
N HIS A 22 -1.50 -14.45 0.36
CA HIS A 22 -0.93 -14.15 -0.96
C HIS A 22 -2.01 -14.10 -2.04
N GLY A 23 -2.01 -13.03 -2.82
CA GLY A 23 -2.85 -12.88 -4.01
C GLY A 23 -4.32 -12.61 -3.74
N GLN A 24 -4.76 -12.62 -2.48
CA GLN A 24 -6.16 -12.33 -2.16
C GLN A 24 -6.41 -10.83 -1.99
N SER A 25 -7.65 -10.43 -2.27
CA SER A 25 -8.09 -9.04 -2.06
C SER A 25 -9.53 -9.02 -1.55
N LEU A 26 -9.77 -9.74 -0.44
CA LEU A 26 -11.09 -9.84 0.20
C LEU A 26 -11.04 -9.22 1.59
N LYS A 27 -11.62 -8.03 1.72
CA LYS A 27 -11.67 -7.33 3.00
C LYS A 27 -12.27 -8.24 4.07
N GLY A 28 -11.61 -8.30 5.23
CA GLY A 28 -12.05 -9.14 6.35
C GLY A 28 -11.66 -10.61 6.23
N VAL A 29 -11.20 -11.06 5.08
CA VAL A 29 -10.82 -12.46 4.83
C VAL A 29 -9.32 -12.59 4.60
N GLY A 30 -8.78 -11.91 3.60
CA GLY A 30 -7.36 -11.98 3.31
C GLY A 30 -6.92 -11.01 2.22
N THR A 31 -5.66 -10.54 2.33
CA THR A 31 -5.03 -9.70 1.33
C THR A 31 -3.51 -9.73 1.54
N ASP A 32 -2.75 -9.42 0.50
CA ASP A 32 -1.31 -9.15 0.65
C ASP A 32 -1.04 -7.67 0.42
N CYS A 33 0.22 -7.23 0.50
CA CYS A 33 0.52 -5.81 0.42
C CYS A 33 0.23 -5.21 -0.96
N VAL A 34 0.45 -5.97 -2.05
CA VAL A 34 0.14 -5.50 -3.41
C VAL A 34 -1.37 -5.35 -3.58
N GLN A 35 -2.11 -6.39 -3.21
CA GLN A 35 -3.57 -6.41 -3.35
C GLN A 35 -4.24 -5.39 -2.43
N PHE A 36 -3.69 -5.18 -1.24
CA PHE A 36 -4.23 -4.16 -0.32
C PHE A 36 -4.14 -2.77 -0.93
N VAL A 37 -2.97 -2.41 -1.48
CA VAL A 37 -2.80 -1.10 -2.13
C VAL A 37 -3.80 -0.92 -3.27
N ILE A 38 -3.93 -1.94 -4.12
CA ILE A 38 -4.84 -1.88 -5.28
C ILE A 38 -6.30 -1.80 -4.83
N SER A 39 -6.70 -2.64 -3.88
CA SER A 39 -8.09 -2.69 -3.42
C SER A 39 -8.51 -1.42 -2.68
N ALA A 40 -7.63 -0.90 -1.84
CA ALA A 40 -7.90 0.36 -1.15
C ALA A 40 -8.00 1.51 -2.15
N ALA A 41 -7.12 1.52 -3.17
CA ALA A 41 -7.16 2.53 -4.23
C ALA A 41 -8.47 2.46 -5.02
N LYS A 42 -8.98 1.26 -5.26
CA LYS A 42 -10.29 1.10 -5.91
C LYS A 42 -11.43 1.66 -5.05
N GLU A 43 -11.43 1.35 -3.76
CA GLU A 43 -12.46 1.86 -2.85
C GLU A 43 -12.42 3.38 -2.74
N LEU A 44 -11.22 3.96 -2.82
CA LEU A 44 -11.03 5.41 -2.78
C LEU A 44 -11.27 6.06 -4.14
N GLU A 45 -11.63 5.26 -5.14
CA GLU A 45 -11.87 5.72 -6.52
C GLU A 45 -10.62 6.31 -7.17
N TRP A 46 -9.44 5.92 -6.71
CA TRP A 46 -8.16 6.28 -7.32
C TRP A 46 -7.82 5.39 -8.50
N LEU A 47 -8.45 4.20 -8.55
CA LEU A 47 -8.32 3.24 -9.65
C LEU A 47 -9.71 2.79 -10.08
N PRO A 48 -9.89 2.45 -11.38
CA PRO A 48 -11.15 1.83 -11.81
C PRO A 48 -11.42 0.52 -11.09
N SER A 49 -12.68 0.21 -10.85
CA SER A 49 -13.06 -1.01 -10.12
C SER A 49 -12.65 -2.29 -10.85
N ASP A 50 -12.48 -2.22 -12.18
CA ASP A 50 -12.08 -3.36 -13.01
C ASP A 50 -10.57 -3.42 -13.26
N TYR A 51 -9.77 -2.57 -12.62
CA TYR A 51 -8.33 -2.60 -12.77
C TYR A 51 -7.76 -3.95 -12.35
N GLN A 52 -6.86 -4.50 -13.18
CA GLN A 52 -6.21 -5.77 -12.92
C GLN A 52 -4.70 -5.56 -12.74
N SER A 53 -4.17 -6.10 -11.65
CA SER A 53 -2.72 -6.12 -11.46
C SER A 53 -2.08 -7.23 -12.28
N ILE A 54 -0.76 -7.12 -12.50
CA ILE A 54 -0.01 -8.22 -13.09
C ILE A 54 0.02 -9.39 -12.10
N LYS A 55 0.16 -10.61 -12.61
CA LYS A 55 0.34 -11.79 -11.77
C LYS A 55 1.76 -11.83 -11.23
N TYR A 56 1.91 -12.28 -10.00
CA TYR A 56 3.21 -12.38 -9.36
C TYR A 56 3.27 -13.58 -8.42
N ASN A 57 4.48 -14.11 -8.22
CA ASN A 57 4.72 -15.19 -7.27
C ASN A 57 4.84 -14.64 -5.86
N LYS A 58 4.56 -15.48 -4.85
CA LYS A 58 4.66 -15.09 -3.44
C LYS A 58 6.06 -14.55 -3.09
N ASP A 59 7.10 -15.17 -3.66
CA ASP A 59 8.49 -14.86 -3.32
C ASP A 59 9.18 -13.95 -4.34
N TRP A 60 8.40 -13.14 -5.09
CA TRP A 60 8.95 -12.33 -6.17
C TRP A 60 10.09 -11.41 -5.72
N ALA A 61 10.00 -10.85 -4.52
CA ALA A 61 11.01 -9.91 -4.01
C ALA A 61 12.34 -10.57 -3.65
N LEU A 62 12.34 -11.89 -3.42
CA LEU A 62 13.56 -12.64 -3.11
C LEU A 62 14.39 -12.95 -4.37
N HIS A 63 13.74 -12.97 -5.53
CA HIS A 63 14.37 -13.41 -6.78
C HIS A 63 14.48 -12.31 -7.83
N ASN A 64 13.71 -11.24 -7.71
CA ASN A 64 13.64 -10.17 -8.70
C ASN A 64 14.13 -8.86 -8.11
N GLU A 65 14.95 -8.15 -8.87
CA GLU A 65 15.39 -6.80 -8.51
C GLU A 65 14.34 -5.74 -8.88
N ILE A 66 13.40 -6.11 -9.73
CA ILE A 66 12.33 -5.22 -10.17
C ILE A 66 11.12 -5.40 -9.27
N SER A 67 10.68 -4.31 -8.65
CA SER A 67 9.55 -4.32 -7.73
C SER A 67 8.23 -4.37 -8.50
N VAL A 68 7.45 -5.44 -8.29
CA VAL A 68 6.07 -5.54 -8.77
C VAL A 68 5.24 -4.40 -8.18
N LEU A 69 5.42 -4.14 -6.89
CA LEU A 69 4.68 -3.12 -6.15
C LEU A 69 4.95 -1.73 -6.71
N GLU A 70 6.22 -1.40 -6.95
CA GLU A 70 6.60 -0.09 -7.50
C GLU A 70 6.06 0.09 -8.93
N GLN A 71 6.12 -0.96 -9.75
CA GLN A 71 5.57 -0.93 -11.10
C GLN A 71 4.07 -0.64 -11.09
N GLU A 72 3.35 -1.26 -10.17
CA GLU A 72 1.90 -1.04 -10.07
C GLU A 72 1.57 0.37 -9.59
N ILE A 73 2.24 0.84 -8.53
CA ILE A 73 1.93 2.17 -7.98
C ILE A 73 2.30 3.29 -8.95
N ALA A 74 3.36 3.13 -9.74
CA ALA A 74 3.81 4.14 -10.70
C ALA A 74 2.78 4.40 -11.80
N LYS A 75 1.83 3.49 -12.01
CA LYS A 75 0.79 3.67 -13.02
C LYS A 75 -0.23 4.74 -12.63
N PHE A 76 -0.41 5.01 -11.33
CA PHE A 76 -1.44 5.94 -10.88
C PHE A 76 -0.97 6.94 -9.82
N ALA A 77 0.32 6.95 -9.50
CA ALA A 77 0.87 7.82 -8.47
C ALA A 77 2.20 8.43 -8.92
N ILE A 78 2.58 9.51 -8.27
CA ILE A 78 3.88 10.17 -8.50
C ILE A 78 4.74 10.04 -7.24
N LYS A 79 6.03 9.96 -7.43
CA LYS A 79 6.99 9.90 -6.32
C LYS A 79 7.05 11.25 -5.61
N VAL A 80 7.02 11.21 -4.29
CA VAL A 80 7.09 12.41 -3.45
C VAL A 80 8.12 12.23 -2.35
N SER A 81 8.49 13.33 -1.70
CA SER A 81 9.33 13.31 -0.51
C SER A 81 8.57 13.86 0.69
N SER A 82 9.16 13.69 1.90
CA SER A 82 8.56 14.23 3.11
C SER A 82 8.42 15.76 3.05
N PRO A 83 7.45 16.36 3.72
CA PRO A 83 6.49 15.72 4.63
C PRO A 83 5.43 14.92 3.88
N PHE A 84 5.08 13.76 4.46
CA PHE A 84 4.07 12.90 3.86
C PHE A 84 2.67 13.41 4.19
N GLN A 85 1.71 13.07 3.31
CA GLN A 85 0.30 13.39 3.51
C GLN A 85 -0.49 12.11 3.69
N VAL A 86 -1.64 12.21 4.37
CA VAL A 86 -2.56 11.08 4.52
C VAL A 86 -2.90 10.50 3.15
N GLY A 87 -2.77 9.19 3.02
CA GLY A 87 -2.99 8.49 1.77
C GLY A 87 -1.72 8.24 0.96
N ASP A 88 -0.59 8.86 1.30
CA ASP A 88 0.67 8.56 0.62
C ASP A 88 1.03 7.09 0.86
N VAL A 89 1.51 6.44 -0.19
CA VAL A 89 1.97 5.04 -0.11
C VAL A 89 3.46 5.04 0.12
N LEU A 90 3.88 4.42 1.22
CA LEU A 90 5.29 4.31 1.59
C LEU A 90 5.76 2.91 1.23
N LEU A 91 6.86 2.81 0.48
CA LEU A 91 7.44 1.53 0.06
C LEU A 91 8.71 1.25 0.85
N PHE A 92 8.87 -0.01 1.22
CA PHE A 92 9.99 -0.50 2.03
C PHE A 92 10.67 -1.68 1.36
N ILE A 93 11.98 -1.82 1.57
CA ILE A 93 12.79 -2.89 0.97
C ILE A 93 12.86 -4.09 1.91
N TYR A 94 12.38 -5.23 1.42
CA TYR A 94 12.59 -6.54 2.01
C TYR A 94 13.03 -7.45 0.87
N GLY A 95 14.18 -8.10 1.01
CA GLY A 95 14.75 -8.85 -0.10
C GLY A 95 15.49 -7.92 -1.06
N LYS A 96 15.29 -8.10 -2.36
CA LYS A 96 16.08 -7.41 -3.40
C LYS A 96 15.48 -6.10 -3.88
N CYS A 97 14.23 -5.82 -3.54
CA CYS A 97 13.54 -4.63 -4.04
C CYS A 97 12.46 -4.16 -3.07
N ALA A 98 11.80 -3.06 -3.41
CA ALA A 98 10.67 -2.54 -2.65
C ALA A 98 9.53 -3.56 -2.73
N SER A 99 9.21 -4.19 -1.62
CA SER A 99 8.27 -5.31 -1.56
C SER A 99 7.23 -5.19 -0.46
N HIS A 100 7.27 -4.14 0.32
CA HIS A 100 6.30 -3.88 1.39
C HIS A 100 5.79 -2.46 1.27
N ALA A 101 4.52 -2.25 1.54
CA ALA A 101 3.89 -0.95 1.45
C ALA A 101 3.01 -0.66 2.65
N GLY A 102 2.93 0.61 3.02
CA GLY A 102 1.97 1.08 3.99
C GLY A 102 1.35 2.39 3.51
N PHE A 103 0.12 2.63 3.92
CA PHE A 103 -0.53 3.92 3.69
C PHE A 103 -0.29 4.82 4.89
N TYR A 104 0.25 6.01 4.64
CA TYR A 104 0.45 7.00 5.70
C TYR A 104 -0.91 7.56 6.15
N ILE A 105 -1.12 7.64 7.47
CA ILE A 105 -2.39 8.11 8.04
C ILE A 105 -2.21 9.29 9.00
N GLY A 106 -1.06 9.96 8.92
CA GLY A 106 -0.75 11.08 9.81
C GLY A 106 -0.07 10.63 11.11
N ASN A 107 0.44 11.58 11.86
CA ASN A 107 1.06 11.34 13.18
C ASN A 107 2.14 10.25 13.17
N ASN A 108 2.87 10.16 12.06
CA ASN A 108 3.96 9.18 11.89
C ASN A 108 3.48 7.73 12.01
N MET A 109 2.22 7.47 11.61
CA MET A 109 1.60 6.16 11.63
C MET A 109 1.24 5.72 10.21
N MET A 110 1.19 4.41 9.99
CA MET A 110 0.74 3.83 8.72
C MET A 110 -0.16 2.61 8.97
N ILE A 111 -0.97 2.29 7.98
CA ILE A 111 -1.74 1.05 7.93
C ILE A 111 -1.14 0.20 6.82
N HIS A 112 -0.79 -1.05 7.13
CA HIS A 112 -0.11 -1.94 6.19
C HIS A 112 -0.49 -3.39 6.40
N ALA A 113 -0.25 -4.22 5.37
CA ALA A 113 -0.50 -5.66 5.43
C ALA A 113 0.77 -6.35 5.93
N TYR A 114 0.82 -6.64 7.23
CA TYR A 114 1.96 -7.31 7.86
C TYR A 114 1.77 -8.83 7.76
N GLN A 115 2.79 -9.52 7.28
CA GLN A 115 2.67 -10.95 6.97
C GLN A 115 2.22 -11.78 8.18
N ARG A 116 2.67 -11.44 9.38
CA ARG A 116 2.34 -12.20 10.60
C ARG A 116 1.06 -11.72 11.29
N GLY A 117 0.65 -10.50 11.05
CA GLY A 117 -0.46 -9.88 11.77
C GLY A 117 -1.63 -9.43 10.91
N GLY A 118 -1.50 -9.51 9.59
CA GLY A 118 -2.51 -8.96 8.67
C GLY A 118 -2.47 -7.43 8.63
N ILE A 119 -3.61 -6.82 8.35
CA ILE A 119 -3.72 -5.36 8.28
C ILE A 119 -3.69 -4.78 9.68
N VAL A 120 -2.66 -3.99 9.96
CA VAL A 120 -2.42 -3.37 11.27
C VAL A 120 -1.93 -1.94 11.13
N ARG A 121 -2.05 -1.17 12.22
CA ARG A 121 -1.42 0.15 12.34
C ARG A 121 -0.05 -0.02 12.98
N SER A 122 0.93 0.72 12.47
CA SER A 122 2.29 0.69 13.01
C SER A 122 2.92 2.07 12.93
N SER A 123 3.91 2.33 13.79
CA SER A 123 4.72 3.53 13.69
C SER A 123 5.65 3.42 12.49
N VAL A 124 5.65 4.46 11.64
CA VAL A 124 6.55 4.52 10.47
C VAL A 124 8.01 4.46 10.92
N ARG A 125 8.32 5.04 12.09
CA ARG A 125 9.68 5.07 12.63
C ARG A 125 10.33 3.68 12.68
N HIS A 126 9.56 2.66 13.05
CA HIS A 126 10.09 1.29 13.18
C HIS A 126 10.54 0.69 11.85
N TYR A 127 10.14 1.28 10.72
CA TYR A 127 10.40 0.75 9.39
C TYR A 127 11.31 1.65 8.55
N MET A 128 11.70 2.83 9.05
CA MET A 128 12.43 3.82 8.24
C MET A 128 13.80 3.35 7.76
N ASN A 129 14.43 2.42 8.46
CA ASN A 129 15.70 1.85 8.02
C ASN A 129 15.55 1.03 6.72
N ARG A 130 14.32 0.69 6.34
CA ARG A 130 14.01 -0.03 5.09
C ARG A 130 13.28 0.84 4.07
N PHE A 131 13.09 2.11 4.37
CA PHE A 131 12.35 3.01 3.53
C PHE A 131 13.01 3.13 2.15
N HIS A 132 12.20 3.01 1.09
CA HIS A 132 12.64 3.14 -0.29
C HIS A 132 12.11 4.41 -0.93
N SER A 133 10.80 4.61 -0.94
CA SER A 133 10.17 5.73 -1.63
C SER A 133 8.76 5.96 -1.12
N ALA A 134 8.24 7.15 -1.41
CA ALA A 134 6.87 7.51 -1.10
C ALA A 134 6.18 7.98 -2.37
N TRP A 135 4.89 7.69 -2.47
CA TRP A 135 4.11 7.92 -3.68
C TRP A 135 2.77 8.55 -3.32
N ARG A 136 2.36 9.53 -4.10
CA ARG A 136 1.07 10.20 -3.93
C ARG A 136 0.24 10.02 -5.16
N VAL A 137 -1.01 9.61 -4.96
CA VAL A 137 -1.92 9.37 -6.07
C VAL A 137 -2.17 10.67 -6.83
N LYS A 138 -2.14 10.57 -8.17
CA LYS A 138 -2.52 11.67 -9.05
C LYS A 138 -4.03 11.77 -9.01
N GLU A 139 -4.53 12.84 -8.44
CA GLU A 139 -5.96 13.08 -8.49
C GLU A 139 -6.28 13.84 -9.77
N ASN A 140 -7.24 13.32 -10.51
CA ASN A 140 -7.74 14.00 -11.68
C ASN A 140 -8.69 15.08 -11.18
N GLY A 141 -8.21 16.29 -11.27
CA GLY A 141 -8.98 17.45 -10.87
C GLY A 141 -10.27 17.62 -11.65
#